data_c75d669ec50fcc9be9c4313763f86369
#
_entry.id   c75d669ec50fcc9be9c4313763f86369
#
_cell.length_a   1.000
_cell.length_b   1.000
_cell.length_c   1.000
_cell.angle_alpha   90.00
_cell.angle_beta   90.00
_cell.angle_gamma   90.00
#
_symmetry.space_group_name_H-M   'P 1'
#
loop_
_entity.id
_entity.type
_entity.pdbx_description
1 polymer ?
#
loop_
_entity_poly.entity_id
_entity_poly.type
_entity_poly.pdbx_seq_one_letter_code
_entity_poly.pdbx_strand_id
1 'polypeptide(L)'
;MNIAGDGFWTQKVTVLDVETTIRAPLPHFGASPTYPTNWIVSLGYKHEDKEEQLYSKRSIIEFVHWVGEEAHLIVGHNLSFDLLYLMRYGLNLDFVNIWDTQKYNYISSGRIDGQVSLEQLAKKYRLPFKKDTEIKERFRAGLGADEIDQELLRIYLKSDVRVTSQIFEKQLEEYRNSEAMQEYILEMMYSLKVTTDMTYQGMKFNVEGAKEAKKDKTLLLEVQEERIQERWKDLYNFTNPNSSSQVATALWGGQVKVPVDVEVLGEDGEPVRYKSGDKKGQIKTKKGFSMETVQPLVSQDTIDLFNNRGWDKNASAQALTYIQKYDEGDAVEFAQDITGLRHINKTINTYYKPYIDFAVSETIHPTYNHCITQTGRLSSSKPNMQNMNNKEQL
;
A
#
# COMPACT_ATOMS: atom_id res chain seq x y z
N MET A 1 5.20 -20.88 26.83
CA MET A 1 4.43 -19.87 27.53
C MET A 1 2.97 -20.27 27.43
N ASN A 2 2.30 -20.61 28.52
CA ASN A 2 0.91 -21.07 28.49
C ASN A 2 0.02 -19.83 28.43
N ILE A 3 -0.39 -19.40 27.24
CA ILE A 3 -1.16 -18.17 26.98
C ILE A 3 -2.63 -18.34 27.40
N ALA A 4 -3.09 -19.60 27.53
CA ALA A 4 -4.47 -19.98 27.85
C ALA A 4 -4.76 -20.19 29.35
N GLY A 5 -3.92 -19.62 30.24
CA GLY A 5 -4.19 -19.69 31.68
C GLY A 5 -5.40 -18.85 32.11
N ASP A 6 -6.07 -19.26 33.18
CA ASP A 6 -7.27 -18.63 33.77
C ASP A 6 -7.15 -17.10 33.99
N GLY A 7 -5.92 -16.55 33.97
CA GLY A 7 -5.62 -15.13 34.16
C GLY A 7 -6.05 -14.21 33.02
N PHE A 8 -6.29 -14.68 31.78
CA PHE A 8 -6.74 -13.80 30.67
C PHE A 8 -8.15 -13.27 30.91
N TRP A 9 -9.03 -14.05 31.53
CA TRP A 9 -10.44 -13.74 31.74
C TRP A 9 -10.75 -13.04 33.05
N THR A 10 -9.78 -12.96 33.96
CA THR A 10 -9.89 -12.21 35.22
C THR A 10 -9.47 -10.74 35.08
N GLN A 11 -9.08 -10.33 33.86
CA GLN A 11 -8.60 -8.97 33.61
C GLN A 11 -9.76 -7.98 33.48
N LYS A 12 -9.47 -6.74 33.85
CA LYS A 12 -10.37 -5.63 33.61
C LYS A 12 -10.38 -5.29 32.12
N VAL A 13 -11.57 -5.27 31.52
CA VAL A 13 -11.75 -4.97 30.09
C VAL A 13 -11.88 -3.48 29.89
N THR A 14 -11.06 -2.93 29.01
CA THR A 14 -11.15 -1.53 28.59
C THR A 14 -11.24 -1.46 27.07
N VAL A 15 -12.40 -1.04 26.55
CA VAL A 15 -12.62 -0.80 25.12
C VAL A 15 -12.24 0.64 24.84
N LEU A 16 -11.46 0.87 23.77
CA LEU A 16 -11.03 2.23 23.42
C LEU A 16 -10.98 2.45 21.89
N ASP A 17 -10.92 3.73 21.55
CA ASP A 17 -10.71 4.24 20.20
C ASP A 17 -10.08 5.64 20.28
N VAL A 18 -9.20 6.01 19.34
CA VAL A 18 -8.53 7.32 19.31
C VAL A 18 -8.79 8.09 18.04
N GLU A 19 -9.00 9.39 18.18
CA GLU A 19 -9.08 10.32 17.07
C GLU A 19 -7.87 11.25 17.05
N THR A 20 -7.30 11.47 15.86
CA THR A 20 -5.97 12.02 15.73
C THR A 20 -5.88 13.15 14.71
N THR A 21 -4.82 13.92 14.80
CA THR A 21 -4.50 14.94 13.80
C THR A 21 -3.93 14.33 12.52
N ILE A 22 -4.00 15.11 11.43
CA ILE A 22 -3.29 14.87 10.17
C ILE A 22 -2.39 16.06 9.92
N ARG A 23 -1.18 16.05 10.52
CA ARG A 23 -0.21 17.16 10.47
C ARG A 23 1.11 16.79 9.78
N ALA A 24 1.20 15.58 9.24
CA ALA A 24 2.37 15.20 8.47
C ALA A 24 2.44 16.02 7.17
N PRO A 25 3.61 16.63 6.85
CA PRO A 25 3.74 17.49 5.67
C PRO A 25 3.68 16.70 4.35
N LEU A 26 3.89 15.40 4.42
CA LEU A 26 3.85 14.51 3.25
C LEU A 26 2.59 13.66 3.29
N PRO A 27 1.75 13.69 2.24
CA PRO A 27 0.44 13.05 2.23
C PRO A 27 0.46 11.54 2.53
N HIS A 28 1.56 10.85 2.18
CA HIS A 28 1.68 9.41 2.39
C HIS A 28 1.79 9.01 3.87
N PHE A 29 2.15 9.94 4.77
CA PHE A 29 2.11 9.70 6.21
C PHE A 29 0.70 9.85 6.78
N GLY A 30 -0.11 10.80 6.28
CA GLY A 30 -1.45 11.05 6.78
C GLY A 30 -1.50 11.17 8.30
N ALA A 31 -2.38 10.41 8.94
CA ALA A 31 -2.50 10.26 10.39
C ALA A 31 -1.50 9.26 11.00
N SER A 32 -0.32 9.03 10.39
CA SER A 32 0.63 8.04 10.89
C SER A 32 1.02 8.30 12.34
N PRO A 33 0.92 7.31 13.23
CA PRO A 33 1.35 7.43 14.62
C PRO A 33 2.87 7.57 14.77
N THR A 34 3.64 7.17 13.76
CA THR A 34 5.11 7.26 13.77
C THR A 34 5.62 8.62 13.33
N TYR A 35 4.75 9.51 12.84
CA TYR A 35 5.15 10.86 12.45
C TYR A 35 5.01 11.83 13.64
N PRO A 36 6.09 12.56 14.03
CA PRO A 36 6.14 13.29 15.31
C PRO A 36 5.09 14.39 15.45
N THR A 37 4.66 15.01 14.36
CA THR A 37 3.69 16.12 14.38
C THR A 37 2.24 15.70 14.51
N ASN A 38 1.94 14.41 14.43
CA ASN A 38 0.60 13.90 14.71
C ASN A 38 0.45 13.60 16.21
N TRP A 39 -0.75 13.82 16.76
CA TRP A 39 -1.09 13.54 18.16
C TRP A 39 -2.54 13.10 18.32
N ILE A 40 -2.86 12.54 19.49
CA ILE A 40 -4.24 12.19 19.87
C ILE A 40 -5.01 13.49 20.19
N VAL A 41 -6.07 13.75 19.46
CA VAL A 41 -7.02 14.84 19.71
C VAL A 41 -8.01 14.45 20.80
N SER A 42 -8.55 13.23 20.70
CA SER A 42 -9.49 12.68 21.66
C SER A 42 -9.28 11.17 21.79
N LEU A 43 -9.41 10.67 23.01
CA LEU A 43 -9.43 9.24 23.33
C LEU A 43 -10.77 8.94 23.98
N GLY A 44 -11.57 8.07 23.38
CA GLY A 44 -12.77 7.52 23.96
C GLY A 44 -12.51 6.15 24.58
N TYR A 45 -13.07 5.89 25.77
CA TYR A 45 -13.00 4.55 26.33
C TYR A 45 -14.26 4.18 27.12
N LYS A 46 -14.47 2.87 27.23
CA LYS A 46 -15.45 2.25 28.09
C LYS A 46 -14.75 1.24 28.99
N HIS A 47 -14.94 1.41 30.28
CA HIS A 47 -14.46 0.48 31.31
C HIS A 47 -15.58 0.20 32.28
N GLU A 48 -16.00 -1.08 32.39
CA GLU A 48 -17.24 -1.44 33.13
C GLU A 48 -18.43 -0.62 32.63
N ASP A 49 -19.11 0.08 33.55
CA ASP A 49 -20.26 0.95 33.25
C ASP A 49 -19.86 2.39 32.92
N LYS A 50 -18.59 2.75 32.99
CA LYS A 50 -18.10 4.09 32.71
C LYS A 50 -17.73 4.26 31.23
N GLU A 51 -18.26 5.32 30.62
CA GLU A 51 -17.85 5.80 29.32
C GLU A 51 -17.29 7.21 29.45
N GLU A 52 -16.03 7.39 29.11
CA GLU A 52 -15.36 8.70 29.25
C GLU A 52 -14.62 9.05 27.94
N GLN A 53 -14.36 10.35 27.78
CA GLN A 53 -13.53 10.89 26.72
C GLN A 53 -12.50 11.83 27.28
N LEU A 54 -11.27 11.68 26.82
CA LEU A 54 -10.10 12.43 27.24
C LEU A 54 -9.59 13.29 26.10
N TYR A 55 -9.33 14.57 26.36
CA TYR A 55 -8.91 15.55 25.34
C TYR A 55 -7.55 16.16 25.64
N SER A 56 -7.04 16.06 26.88
CA SER A 56 -5.76 16.62 27.21
C SER A 56 -4.65 15.58 27.19
N LYS A 57 -3.46 16.01 26.79
CA LYS A 57 -2.26 15.15 26.85
C LYS A 57 -2.04 14.58 28.25
N ARG A 58 -2.30 15.37 29.28
CA ARG A 58 -2.14 14.95 30.67
C ARG A 58 -3.12 13.82 31.02
N SER A 59 -4.41 13.99 30.74
CA SER A 59 -5.42 12.96 31.04
C SER A 59 -5.18 11.67 30.28
N ILE A 60 -4.66 11.76 29.03
CA ILE A 60 -4.29 10.57 28.24
C ILE A 60 -3.09 9.86 28.86
N ILE A 61 -2.07 10.59 29.34
CA ILE A 61 -0.92 9.99 30.05
C ILE A 61 -1.39 9.30 31.34
N GLU A 62 -2.23 9.96 32.15
CA GLU A 62 -2.80 9.39 33.37
C GLU A 62 -3.60 8.10 33.06
N PHE A 63 -4.40 8.09 31.98
CA PHE A 63 -5.11 6.92 31.50
C PHE A 63 -4.16 5.78 31.10
N VAL A 64 -3.11 6.08 30.35
CA VAL A 64 -2.10 5.09 29.91
C VAL A 64 -1.39 4.45 31.10
N HIS A 65 -1.01 5.24 32.12
CA HIS A 65 -0.43 4.72 33.35
C HIS A 65 -1.40 3.80 34.07
N TRP A 66 -2.65 4.24 34.26
CA TRP A 66 -3.69 3.45 34.93
C TRP A 66 -3.94 2.11 34.22
N VAL A 67 -4.02 2.08 32.88
CA VAL A 67 -4.17 0.85 32.10
C VAL A 67 -2.93 -0.05 32.20
N GLY A 68 -1.73 0.54 32.32
CA GLY A 68 -0.46 -0.21 32.43
C GLY A 68 -0.18 -0.77 33.84
N GLU A 69 -0.72 -0.18 34.90
CA GLU A 69 -0.51 -0.62 36.28
C GLU A 69 -1.37 -1.83 36.66
N GLU A 70 -2.53 -1.96 36.06
CA GLU A 70 -3.45 -3.06 36.27
C GLU A 70 -3.48 -3.94 35.01
N ALA A 71 -3.46 -5.26 35.15
CA ALA A 71 -3.50 -6.18 34.01
C ALA A 71 -4.81 -6.04 33.22
N HIS A 72 -4.86 -5.08 32.29
CA HIS A 72 -6.02 -4.80 31.45
C HIS A 72 -6.03 -5.62 30.17
N LEU A 73 -7.23 -5.99 29.74
CA LEU A 73 -7.51 -6.40 28.36
C LEU A 73 -7.97 -5.17 27.57
N ILE A 74 -7.12 -4.65 26.71
CA ILE A 74 -7.45 -3.56 25.80
C ILE A 74 -8.19 -4.13 24.58
N VAL A 75 -9.37 -3.60 24.31
CA VAL A 75 -10.21 -4.00 23.17
C VAL A 75 -10.36 -2.82 22.21
N GLY A 76 -10.22 -3.07 20.92
CA GLY A 76 -10.43 -2.08 19.87
C GLY A 76 -10.73 -2.71 18.51
N HIS A 77 -10.84 -1.88 17.49
CA HIS A 77 -11.08 -2.31 16.12
C HIS A 77 -9.96 -1.81 15.21
N ASN A 78 -9.17 -2.73 14.60
CA ASN A 78 -7.92 -2.40 13.92
C ASN A 78 -6.91 -1.72 14.87
N LEU A 79 -6.76 -2.32 16.01
CA LEU A 79 -6.21 -1.76 17.25
C LEU A 79 -4.73 -1.33 17.16
N SER A 80 -3.94 -1.85 16.19
CA SER A 80 -2.53 -1.46 16.05
C SER A 80 -2.33 0.04 15.94
N PHE A 81 -3.24 0.76 15.29
CA PHE A 81 -3.18 2.20 15.12
C PHE A 81 -3.26 2.92 16.49
N ASP A 82 -4.24 2.55 17.28
CA ASP A 82 -4.47 3.12 18.60
C ASP A 82 -3.32 2.82 19.56
N LEU A 83 -2.87 1.56 19.56
CA LEU A 83 -1.75 1.12 20.40
C LEU A 83 -0.46 1.89 20.10
N LEU A 84 -0.14 2.13 18.82
CA LEU A 84 1.03 2.90 18.42
C LEU A 84 0.97 4.34 18.96
N TYR A 85 -0.19 4.96 18.94
CA TYR A 85 -0.36 6.27 19.58
C TYR A 85 -0.21 6.20 21.11
N LEU A 86 -0.84 5.23 21.77
CA LEU A 86 -0.76 5.08 23.22
C LEU A 86 0.68 4.77 23.70
N MET A 87 1.45 4.01 22.92
CA MET A 87 2.89 3.77 23.18
C MET A 87 3.69 5.08 23.19
N ARG A 88 3.35 6.07 22.36
CA ARG A 88 3.97 7.41 22.42
C ARG A 88 3.65 8.18 23.70
N TYR A 89 2.56 7.80 24.38
CA TYR A 89 2.18 8.36 25.68
C TYR A 89 2.62 7.50 26.85
N GLY A 90 3.41 6.44 26.59
CA GLY A 90 4.05 5.61 27.61
C GLY A 90 3.42 4.24 27.85
N LEU A 91 2.46 3.80 27.02
CA LEU A 91 1.93 2.44 27.13
C LEU A 91 3.03 1.41 26.84
N ASN A 92 3.25 0.51 27.79
CA ASN A 92 4.08 -0.67 27.60
C ASN A 92 3.17 -1.87 27.31
N LEU A 93 3.31 -2.45 26.11
CA LEU A 93 2.50 -3.57 25.67
C LEU A 93 2.74 -4.86 26.47
N ASP A 94 3.87 -4.99 27.19
CA ASP A 94 4.17 -6.17 28.00
C ASP A 94 3.17 -6.34 29.16
N PHE A 95 2.62 -5.24 29.67
CA PHE A 95 1.72 -5.23 30.83
C PHE A 95 0.24 -5.34 30.50
N VAL A 96 -0.14 -5.35 29.21
CA VAL A 96 -1.51 -5.41 28.77
C VAL A 96 -1.76 -6.58 27.82
N ASN A 97 -2.94 -7.15 27.84
CA ASN A 97 -3.43 -8.02 26.80
C ASN A 97 -4.31 -7.23 25.83
N ILE A 98 -4.50 -7.77 24.63
CA ILE A 98 -5.27 -7.09 23.58
C ILE A 98 -6.30 -8.00 22.95
N TRP A 99 -7.39 -7.38 22.47
CA TRP A 99 -8.37 -8.01 21.60
C TRP A 99 -8.73 -7.07 20.47
N ASP A 100 -8.36 -7.44 19.27
CA ASP A 100 -8.70 -6.70 18.04
C ASP A 100 -9.92 -7.37 17.38
N THR A 101 -11.03 -6.65 17.33
CA THR A 101 -12.29 -7.18 16.81
C THR A 101 -12.23 -7.47 15.30
N GLN A 102 -11.41 -6.73 14.54
CA GLN A 102 -11.18 -7.01 13.11
C GLN A 102 -10.38 -8.30 12.94
N LYS A 103 -9.31 -8.48 13.74
CA LYS A 103 -8.46 -9.66 13.67
C LYS A 103 -9.19 -10.93 14.12
N TYR A 104 -9.99 -10.85 15.17
CA TYR A 104 -10.85 -11.95 15.56
C TYR A 104 -11.78 -12.38 14.41
N ASN A 105 -12.46 -11.40 13.79
CA ASN A 105 -13.35 -11.69 12.65
C ASN A 105 -12.62 -12.36 11.49
N TYR A 106 -11.43 -11.89 11.15
CA TYR A 106 -10.60 -12.48 10.10
C TYR A 106 -10.27 -13.95 10.40
N ILE A 107 -9.92 -14.27 11.64
CA ILE A 107 -9.60 -15.65 12.06
C ILE A 107 -10.86 -16.53 12.06
N SER A 108 -11.94 -16.06 12.69
CA SER A 108 -13.19 -16.83 12.85
C SER A 108 -13.92 -17.07 11.52
N SER A 109 -13.73 -16.20 10.53
CA SER A 109 -14.25 -16.40 9.17
C SER A 109 -13.42 -17.37 8.30
N GLY A 110 -12.40 -18.01 8.85
CA GLY A 110 -11.46 -18.82 8.07
C GLY A 110 -10.58 -17.98 7.12
N ARG A 111 -10.33 -16.71 7.46
CA ARG A 111 -9.55 -15.74 6.69
C ARG A 111 -10.19 -15.32 5.36
N ILE A 112 -11.49 -15.47 5.24
CA ILE A 112 -12.26 -15.05 4.05
C ILE A 112 -12.61 -13.57 4.13
N ASP A 113 -13.05 -13.14 5.30
CA ASP A 113 -13.39 -11.72 5.56
C ASP A 113 -12.11 -10.93 5.86
N GLY A 114 -11.43 -10.40 4.90
CA GLY A 114 -10.18 -9.65 5.08
C GLY A 114 -10.28 -8.48 6.08
N GLN A 115 -9.82 -7.29 5.71
CA GLN A 115 -9.95 -6.08 6.51
C GLN A 115 -11.39 -5.55 6.45
N VAL A 116 -12.22 -5.91 7.41
CA VAL A 116 -13.59 -5.41 7.54
C VAL A 116 -13.63 -4.12 8.37
N SER A 117 -14.46 -3.16 7.97
CA SER A 117 -14.70 -1.95 8.78
C SER A 117 -15.59 -2.24 9.99
N LEU A 118 -15.53 -1.36 11.00
CA LEU A 118 -16.41 -1.44 12.18
C LEU A 118 -17.89 -1.49 11.79
N GLU A 119 -18.30 -0.72 10.78
CA GLU A 119 -19.68 -0.70 10.27
C GLU A 119 -20.09 -2.04 9.63
N GLN A 120 -19.20 -2.67 8.85
CA GLN A 120 -19.44 -3.98 8.26
C GLN A 120 -19.56 -5.06 9.34
N LEU A 121 -18.73 -4.97 10.39
CA LEU A 121 -18.76 -5.91 11.50
C LEU A 121 -20.02 -5.73 12.37
N ALA A 122 -20.41 -4.48 12.63
CA ALA A 122 -21.68 -4.18 13.31
C ALA A 122 -22.88 -4.77 12.54
N LYS A 123 -22.88 -4.62 11.21
CA LYS A 123 -23.92 -5.22 10.35
C LYS A 123 -23.92 -6.75 10.44
N LYS A 124 -22.74 -7.39 10.43
CA LYS A 124 -22.60 -8.85 10.60
C LYS A 124 -23.25 -9.33 11.90
N TYR A 125 -23.01 -8.61 12.99
CA TYR A 125 -23.58 -8.93 14.31
C TYR A 125 -24.99 -8.35 14.53
N ARG A 126 -25.61 -7.73 13.52
CA ARG A 126 -26.95 -7.13 13.56
C ARG A 126 -27.09 -6.06 14.66
N LEU A 127 -26.03 -5.31 14.89
CA LEU A 127 -26.03 -4.22 15.85
C LEU A 127 -26.51 -2.92 15.19
N PRO A 128 -27.29 -2.08 15.91
CA PRO A 128 -27.74 -0.79 15.43
C PRO A 128 -26.58 0.20 15.39
N PHE A 129 -25.93 0.31 14.27
CA PHE A 129 -24.80 1.20 14.06
C PHE A 129 -24.85 1.81 12.67
N LYS A 130 -24.82 3.13 12.60
CA LYS A 130 -24.67 3.87 11.37
C LYS A 130 -23.59 4.92 11.55
N LYS A 131 -22.53 4.78 10.80
CA LYS A 131 -21.43 5.74 10.82
C LYS A 131 -21.88 7.08 10.24
N ASP A 132 -21.54 8.18 10.92
CA ASP A 132 -21.85 9.51 10.45
C ASP A 132 -21.20 9.78 9.08
N THR A 133 -22.02 10.15 8.09
CA THR A 133 -21.56 10.40 6.72
C THR A 133 -20.75 11.69 6.62
N GLU A 134 -21.09 12.71 7.41
CA GLU A 134 -20.40 14.00 7.40
C GLU A 134 -18.97 13.86 7.90
N ILE A 135 -18.76 13.17 9.02
CA ILE A 135 -17.40 12.91 9.54
C ILE A 135 -16.58 12.07 8.57
N LYS A 136 -17.18 11.03 7.99
CA LYS A 136 -16.48 10.22 6.95
C LYS A 136 -16.01 11.07 5.76
N GLU A 137 -16.83 11.98 5.30
CA GLU A 137 -16.47 12.88 4.19
C GLU A 137 -15.35 13.83 4.57
N ARG A 138 -15.38 14.38 5.78
CA ARG A 138 -14.33 15.25 6.32
C ARG A 138 -12.99 14.52 6.42
N PHE A 139 -12.94 13.32 6.97
CA PHE A 139 -11.72 12.50 7.01
C PHE A 139 -11.24 12.11 5.61
N ARG A 140 -12.13 11.80 4.67
CA ARG A 140 -11.76 11.55 3.26
C ARG A 140 -11.20 12.77 2.56
N ALA A 141 -11.63 13.96 2.95
CA ALA A 141 -11.09 15.23 2.48
C ALA A 141 -9.70 15.54 3.10
N GLY A 142 -9.20 14.69 4.01
CA GLY A 142 -7.88 14.82 4.64
C GLY A 142 -7.86 15.72 5.86
N LEU A 143 -9.02 16.07 6.44
CA LEU A 143 -9.10 16.85 7.68
C LEU A 143 -8.71 15.98 8.88
N GLY A 144 -7.91 16.55 9.79
CA GLY A 144 -7.62 15.95 11.09
C GLY A 144 -8.79 16.09 12.05
N ALA A 145 -8.81 15.28 13.11
CA ALA A 145 -9.87 15.34 14.12
C ALA A 145 -9.96 16.71 14.84
N ASP A 146 -8.85 17.43 14.90
CA ASP A 146 -8.80 18.79 15.47
C ASP A 146 -9.45 19.87 14.56
N GLU A 147 -9.78 19.53 13.32
CA GLU A 147 -10.45 20.38 12.34
C GLU A 147 -11.94 20.07 12.20
N ILE A 148 -12.45 19.11 12.99
CA ILE A 148 -13.85 18.69 13.03
C ILE A 148 -14.52 19.32 14.25
N ASP A 149 -15.82 19.60 14.15
CA ASP A 149 -16.62 20.05 15.30
C ASP A 149 -16.49 19.06 16.45
N GLN A 150 -16.12 19.56 17.63
CA GLN A 150 -15.75 18.72 18.77
C GLN A 150 -16.96 17.98 19.37
N GLU A 151 -18.16 18.53 19.27
CA GLU A 151 -19.37 17.84 19.75
C GLU A 151 -19.77 16.72 18.80
N LEU A 152 -19.65 16.96 17.50
CA LEU A 152 -19.87 15.93 16.47
C LEU A 152 -18.85 14.79 16.62
N LEU A 153 -17.57 15.13 16.80
CA LEU A 153 -16.49 14.17 17.06
C LEU A 153 -16.74 13.35 18.33
N ARG A 154 -17.25 14.01 19.38
CA ARG A 154 -17.58 13.37 20.66
C ARG A 154 -18.67 12.31 20.50
N ILE A 155 -19.73 12.63 19.78
CA ILE A 155 -20.83 11.69 19.51
C ILE A 155 -20.33 10.50 18.68
N TYR A 156 -19.53 10.79 17.68
CA TYR A 156 -18.94 9.80 16.78
C TYR A 156 -18.08 8.80 17.56
N LEU A 157 -17.07 9.28 18.29
CA LEU A 157 -16.14 8.46 19.06
C LEU A 157 -16.86 7.60 20.11
N LYS A 158 -17.84 8.19 20.80
CA LYS A 158 -18.67 7.46 21.77
C LYS A 158 -19.47 6.32 21.11
N SER A 159 -19.96 6.54 19.91
CA SER A 159 -20.66 5.51 19.11
C SER A 159 -19.71 4.38 18.70
N ASP A 160 -18.50 4.70 18.25
CA ASP A 160 -17.51 3.71 17.84
C ASP A 160 -17.06 2.84 19.03
N VAL A 161 -16.80 3.44 20.20
CA VAL A 161 -16.47 2.69 21.43
C VAL A 161 -17.60 1.76 21.87
N ARG A 162 -18.85 2.23 21.83
CA ARG A 162 -20.02 1.42 22.23
C ARG A 162 -20.22 0.22 21.32
N VAL A 163 -20.18 0.44 19.99
CA VAL A 163 -20.37 -0.67 19.05
C VAL A 163 -19.22 -1.66 19.11
N THR A 164 -17.99 -1.17 19.32
CA THR A 164 -16.82 -2.05 19.51
C THR A 164 -17.00 -2.93 20.76
N SER A 165 -17.52 -2.36 21.87
CA SER A 165 -17.84 -3.13 23.07
C SER A 165 -18.89 -4.23 22.80
N GLN A 166 -19.96 -3.89 22.09
CA GLN A 166 -21.02 -4.86 21.77
C GLN A 166 -20.52 -5.97 20.81
N ILE A 167 -19.66 -5.63 19.87
CA ILE A 167 -19.01 -6.61 18.98
C ILE A 167 -18.12 -7.54 19.80
N PHE A 168 -17.31 -6.98 20.70
CA PHE A 168 -16.45 -7.78 21.58
C PHE A 168 -17.25 -8.77 22.42
N GLU A 169 -18.36 -8.37 23.01
CA GLU A 169 -19.25 -9.25 23.79
C GLU A 169 -19.74 -10.44 22.94
N LYS A 170 -20.13 -10.20 21.68
CA LYS A 170 -20.53 -11.26 20.74
C LYS A 170 -19.37 -12.18 20.37
N GLN A 171 -18.21 -11.62 20.08
CA GLN A 171 -17.01 -12.38 19.79
C GLN A 171 -16.53 -13.21 20.97
N LEU A 172 -16.68 -12.69 22.18
CA LEU A 172 -16.34 -13.41 23.40
C LEU A 172 -17.26 -14.62 23.64
N GLU A 173 -18.55 -14.48 23.32
CA GLU A 173 -19.52 -15.59 23.36
C GLU A 173 -19.12 -16.68 22.33
N GLU A 174 -18.81 -16.29 21.09
CA GLU A 174 -18.34 -17.22 20.04
C GLU A 174 -17.03 -17.90 20.43
N TYR A 175 -16.07 -17.13 20.95
CA TYR A 175 -14.77 -17.63 21.40
C TYR A 175 -14.91 -18.72 22.49
N ARG A 176 -15.74 -18.48 23.50
CA ARG A 176 -15.98 -19.44 24.58
C ARG A 176 -16.55 -20.77 24.09
N ASN A 177 -17.30 -20.73 22.99
CA ASN A 177 -17.91 -21.91 22.38
C ASN A 177 -16.99 -22.61 21.35
N SER A 178 -15.76 -22.11 21.12
CA SER A 178 -14.83 -22.61 20.10
C SER A 178 -13.51 -23.05 20.71
N GLU A 179 -13.54 -24.05 21.61
CA GLU A 179 -12.36 -24.50 22.38
C GLU A 179 -11.14 -24.77 21.50
N ALA A 180 -11.32 -25.44 20.34
CA ALA A 180 -10.24 -25.76 19.40
C ALA A 180 -9.54 -24.53 18.78
N MET A 181 -10.16 -23.35 18.84
CA MET A 181 -9.62 -22.13 18.24
C MET A 181 -9.07 -21.14 19.29
N GLN A 182 -9.31 -21.38 20.57
CA GLN A 182 -8.99 -20.41 21.64
C GLN A 182 -7.50 -20.08 21.70
N GLU A 183 -6.66 -21.08 21.75
CA GLU A 183 -5.21 -20.90 21.80
C GLU A 183 -4.70 -20.16 20.57
N TYR A 184 -5.13 -20.57 19.39
CA TYR A 184 -4.74 -19.93 18.13
C TYR A 184 -5.17 -18.45 18.06
N ILE A 185 -6.37 -18.11 18.53
CA ILE A 185 -6.84 -16.72 18.58
C ILE A 185 -5.96 -15.87 19.50
N LEU A 186 -5.64 -16.38 20.69
CA LEU A 186 -4.78 -15.68 21.64
C LEU A 186 -3.34 -15.51 21.12
N GLU A 187 -2.75 -16.54 20.50
CA GLU A 187 -1.45 -16.44 19.84
C GLU A 187 -1.45 -15.36 18.73
N MET A 188 -2.53 -15.29 17.97
CA MET A 188 -2.67 -14.31 16.91
C MET A 188 -2.87 -12.88 17.47
N MET A 189 -3.54 -12.70 18.61
CA MET A 189 -3.59 -11.40 19.32
C MET A 189 -2.20 -11.01 19.84
N TYR A 190 -1.48 -11.99 20.42
CA TYR A 190 -0.10 -11.73 20.83
C TYR A 190 0.81 -11.36 19.65
N SER A 191 0.68 -12.02 18.50
CA SER A 191 1.44 -11.65 17.31
C SER A 191 1.17 -10.22 16.82
N LEU A 192 -0.04 -9.70 17.05
CA LEU A 192 -0.38 -8.31 16.77
C LEU A 192 0.37 -7.34 17.70
N LYS A 193 0.50 -7.67 18.99
CA LYS A 193 1.32 -6.88 19.93
C LYS A 193 2.78 -6.80 19.46
N VAL A 194 3.37 -7.96 19.12
CA VAL A 194 4.76 -8.05 18.66
C VAL A 194 4.99 -7.19 17.41
N THR A 195 4.13 -7.30 16.41
CA THR A 195 4.28 -6.52 15.17
C THR A 195 3.98 -5.03 15.37
N THR A 196 3.12 -4.68 16.32
CA THR A 196 2.90 -3.29 16.72
C THR A 196 4.15 -2.70 17.39
N ASP A 197 4.80 -3.45 18.28
CA ASP A 197 6.07 -3.04 18.88
C ASP A 197 7.19 -2.93 17.83
N MET A 198 7.30 -3.89 16.91
CA MET A 198 8.24 -3.80 15.79
C MET A 198 8.02 -2.53 14.94
N THR A 199 6.77 -2.16 14.68
CA THR A 199 6.45 -0.90 13.99
C THR A 199 6.86 0.31 14.83
N TYR A 200 6.60 0.30 16.13
CA TYR A 200 6.95 1.38 17.05
C TYR A 200 8.46 1.60 17.14
N GLN A 201 9.22 0.54 17.35
CA GLN A 201 10.69 0.59 17.41
C GLN A 201 11.29 1.01 16.06
N GLY A 202 10.70 0.52 14.99
CA GLY A 202 11.20 0.75 13.64
C GLY A 202 12.56 0.11 13.38
N MET A 203 13.15 0.49 12.26
CA MET A 203 14.46 0.01 11.82
C MET A 203 15.35 1.18 11.42
N LYS A 204 16.58 1.23 11.91
CA LYS A 204 17.56 2.24 11.50
C LYS A 204 17.88 2.10 10.02
N PHE A 205 17.95 3.23 9.35
CA PHE A 205 18.16 3.32 7.91
C PHE A 205 19.09 4.46 7.56
N ASN A 206 20.14 4.16 6.79
CA ASN A 206 21.08 5.18 6.32
C ASN A 206 20.48 5.97 5.16
N VAL A 207 19.72 7.01 5.47
CA VAL A 207 19.01 7.83 4.49
C VAL A 207 19.97 8.50 3.49
N GLU A 208 21.09 9.03 3.97
CA GLU A 208 22.05 9.74 3.11
C GLU A 208 22.74 8.76 2.15
N GLY A 209 23.23 7.63 2.66
CA GLY A 209 23.80 6.58 1.80
C GLY A 209 22.82 6.06 0.75
N ALA A 210 21.54 5.92 1.14
CA ALA A 210 20.48 5.51 0.21
C ALA A 210 20.18 6.59 -0.86
N LYS A 211 20.25 7.88 -0.52
CA LYS A 211 20.12 8.98 -1.48
C LYS A 211 21.27 9.01 -2.48
N GLU A 212 22.50 8.79 -2.03
CA GLU A 212 23.68 8.70 -2.90
C GLU A 212 23.56 7.51 -3.85
N ALA A 213 23.29 6.32 -3.32
CA ALA A 213 23.09 5.12 -4.13
C ALA A 213 21.94 5.26 -5.14
N LYS A 214 20.83 5.89 -4.73
CA LYS A 214 19.74 6.22 -5.65
C LYS A 214 20.18 7.14 -6.79
N LYS A 215 20.99 8.18 -6.47
CA LYS A 215 21.53 9.11 -7.49
C LYS A 215 22.39 8.38 -8.50
N ASP A 216 23.29 7.52 -8.04
CA ASP A 216 24.16 6.73 -8.92
C ASP A 216 23.36 5.76 -9.80
N LYS A 217 22.36 5.09 -9.23
CA LYS A 217 21.45 4.21 -10.00
C LYS A 217 20.60 5.00 -11.00
N THR A 218 20.21 6.24 -10.67
CA THR A 218 19.45 7.10 -11.60
C THR A 218 20.31 7.50 -12.79
N LEU A 219 21.57 7.90 -12.55
CA LEU A 219 22.51 8.20 -13.62
C LEU A 219 22.77 6.95 -14.49
N LEU A 220 22.96 5.78 -13.87
CA LEU A 220 23.11 4.52 -14.61
C LEU A 220 21.86 4.21 -15.44
N LEU A 221 20.66 4.49 -14.95
CA LEU A 221 19.40 4.30 -15.68
C LEU A 221 19.39 5.17 -16.94
N GLU A 222 19.70 6.46 -16.81
CA GLU A 222 19.75 7.42 -17.93
C GLU A 222 20.76 6.96 -19.02
N VAL A 223 21.98 6.59 -18.61
CA VAL A 223 23.00 6.08 -19.53
C VAL A 223 22.56 4.80 -20.23
N GLN A 224 21.88 3.89 -19.52
CA GLN A 224 21.37 2.67 -20.14
C GLN A 224 20.21 2.93 -21.08
N GLU A 225 19.31 3.88 -20.76
CA GLU A 225 18.22 4.28 -21.65
C GLU A 225 18.77 4.85 -22.97
N GLU A 226 19.73 5.78 -22.90
CA GLU A 226 20.38 6.36 -24.08
C GLU A 226 21.09 5.30 -24.92
N ARG A 227 21.84 4.40 -24.25
CA ARG A 227 22.52 3.29 -24.93
C ARG A 227 21.55 2.36 -25.65
N ILE A 228 20.44 1.99 -25.03
CA ILE A 228 19.42 1.12 -25.62
C ILE A 228 18.75 1.83 -26.79
N GLN A 229 18.42 3.10 -26.65
CA GLN A 229 17.82 3.89 -27.74
C GLN A 229 18.77 3.99 -28.93
N GLU A 230 20.06 4.28 -28.73
CA GLU A 230 21.04 4.38 -29.81
C GLU A 230 21.29 3.00 -30.45
N ARG A 231 21.41 1.93 -29.65
CA ARG A 231 21.65 0.57 -30.17
C ARG A 231 20.49 0.09 -31.03
N TRP A 232 19.26 0.39 -30.64
CA TRP A 232 18.06 -0.12 -31.27
C TRP A 232 17.26 0.96 -32.02
N LYS A 233 17.93 2.07 -32.40
CA LYS A 233 17.33 3.21 -33.10
C LYS A 233 16.70 2.85 -34.45
N ASP A 234 17.20 1.81 -35.10
CA ASP A 234 16.69 1.36 -36.38
C ASP A 234 15.43 0.48 -36.26
N LEU A 235 15.07 0.07 -35.03
CA LEU A 235 13.80 -0.58 -34.76
C LEU A 235 12.67 0.41 -34.94
N TYR A 236 11.74 0.03 -35.77
CA TYR A 236 10.63 0.87 -36.13
C TYR A 236 9.85 1.36 -34.89
N ASN A 237 9.73 2.69 -34.76
CA ASN A 237 8.99 3.37 -33.70
C ASN A 237 9.42 3.01 -32.25
N PHE A 238 10.62 2.51 -32.06
CA PHE A 238 11.17 2.22 -30.73
C PHE A 238 11.87 3.46 -30.17
N THR A 239 11.14 4.27 -29.41
CA THR A 239 11.62 5.54 -28.83
C THR A 239 11.63 5.53 -27.31
N ASN A 240 10.98 4.56 -26.68
CA ASN A 240 10.87 4.45 -25.23
C ASN A 240 11.02 3.01 -24.73
N PRO A 241 12.20 2.63 -24.20
CA PRO A 241 12.46 1.29 -23.69
C PRO A 241 11.64 0.92 -22.45
N ASN A 242 11.03 1.89 -21.78
CA ASN A 242 10.11 1.66 -20.66
C ASN A 242 8.66 1.36 -21.11
N SER A 243 8.34 1.60 -22.38
CA SER A 243 7.01 1.31 -22.93
C SER A 243 6.83 -0.18 -23.20
N SER A 244 6.02 -0.88 -22.40
CA SER A 244 5.74 -2.30 -22.61
C SER A 244 5.11 -2.59 -23.98
N SER A 245 4.34 -1.67 -24.56
CA SER A 245 3.75 -1.82 -25.89
C SER A 245 4.81 -1.71 -26.99
N GLN A 246 5.73 -0.73 -26.92
CA GLN A 246 6.82 -0.61 -27.89
C GLN A 246 7.77 -1.80 -27.82
N VAL A 247 8.13 -2.24 -26.60
CA VAL A 247 8.95 -3.44 -26.39
C VAL A 247 8.28 -4.69 -26.97
N ALA A 248 6.97 -4.87 -26.72
CA ALA A 248 6.23 -6.00 -27.28
C ALA A 248 6.18 -5.96 -28.82
N THR A 249 5.96 -4.78 -29.40
CA THR A 249 5.98 -4.62 -30.87
C THR A 249 7.35 -4.90 -31.45
N ALA A 250 8.44 -4.45 -30.85
CA ALA A 250 9.79 -4.76 -31.31
C ALA A 250 10.06 -6.27 -31.28
N LEU A 251 9.65 -6.96 -30.21
CA LEU A 251 9.87 -8.40 -30.09
C LEU A 251 9.00 -9.23 -31.04
N TRP A 252 7.70 -8.96 -31.06
CA TRP A 252 6.70 -9.83 -31.71
C TRP A 252 6.19 -9.33 -33.05
N GLY A 253 6.59 -8.11 -33.44
CA GLY A 253 6.08 -7.46 -34.66
C GLY A 253 4.63 -7.07 -34.57
N GLY A 254 4.02 -6.88 -35.71
CA GLY A 254 2.60 -6.54 -35.83
C GLY A 254 2.33 -5.19 -36.50
N GLN A 255 1.08 -4.79 -36.52
CA GLN A 255 0.69 -3.51 -37.11
C GLN A 255 0.67 -2.40 -36.06
N VAL A 256 1.29 -1.28 -36.36
CA VAL A 256 1.34 -0.10 -35.48
C VAL A 256 0.71 1.10 -36.17
N LYS A 257 0.04 1.94 -35.37
CA LYS A 257 -0.46 3.24 -35.83
C LYS A 257 0.65 4.27 -35.73
N VAL A 258 1.05 4.81 -36.87
CA VAL A 258 2.07 5.85 -36.95
C VAL A 258 1.43 7.20 -37.20
N PRO A 259 1.75 8.23 -36.42
CA PRO A 259 1.30 9.57 -36.68
C PRO A 259 1.84 10.05 -38.04
N VAL A 260 0.96 10.46 -38.90
CA VAL A 260 1.31 11.09 -40.18
C VAL A 260 0.56 12.39 -40.33
N ASP A 261 1.17 13.33 -41.02
CA ASP A 261 0.47 14.55 -41.41
C ASP A 261 -0.32 14.29 -42.69
N VAL A 262 -1.64 14.24 -42.58
CA VAL A 262 -2.57 14.01 -43.69
C VAL A 262 -3.03 15.36 -44.22
N GLU A 263 -2.97 15.53 -45.53
CA GLU A 263 -3.49 16.72 -46.19
C GLU A 263 -4.98 16.93 -45.95
N VAL A 264 -5.37 18.15 -45.66
CA VAL A 264 -6.77 18.51 -45.55
C VAL A 264 -7.29 18.79 -46.96
N LEU A 265 -8.23 17.98 -47.45
CA LEU A 265 -8.88 18.15 -48.72
C LEU A 265 -10.15 19.02 -48.57
N GLY A 266 -10.39 19.89 -49.54
CA GLY A 266 -11.62 20.65 -49.67
C GLY A 266 -12.81 19.79 -50.19
N GLU A 267 -13.98 20.40 -50.31
CA GLU A 267 -15.18 19.73 -50.85
C GLU A 267 -15.01 19.32 -52.35
N ASP A 268 -14.06 19.97 -53.04
CA ASP A 268 -13.66 19.70 -54.42
C ASP A 268 -12.58 18.63 -54.56
N GLY A 269 -12.14 18.06 -53.42
CA GLY A 269 -11.08 17.04 -53.38
C GLY A 269 -9.66 17.59 -53.49
N GLU A 270 -9.46 18.92 -53.63
CA GLU A 270 -8.15 19.55 -53.74
C GLU A 270 -7.56 19.89 -52.35
N PRO A 271 -6.20 19.90 -52.21
CA PRO A 271 -5.56 20.23 -50.93
C PRO A 271 -5.82 21.67 -50.51
N VAL A 272 -6.36 21.85 -49.32
CA VAL A 272 -6.59 23.19 -48.72
C VAL A 272 -5.28 23.82 -48.34
N ARG A 273 -5.08 25.10 -48.73
CA ARG A 273 -3.89 25.91 -48.37
C ARG A 273 -4.21 26.92 -47.29
N TYR A 274 -3.19 27.25 -46.45
CA TYR A 274 -3.32 28.33 -45.48
C TYR A 274 -3.50 29.67 -46.19
N LYS A 275 -4.54 30.42 -45.83
CA LYS A 275 -4.90 31.72 -46.47
C LYS A 275 -4.15 32.90 -45.86
N SER A 276 -3.57 32.78 -44.64
CA SER A 276 -2.89 33.84 -43.91
C SER A 276 -1.84 33.32 -42.94
N GLY A 277 -1.00 34.21 -42.39
CA GLY A 277 0.07 33.88 -41.42
C GLY A 277 1.34 33.32 -42.09
N ASP A 278 2.32 32.88 -41.27
CA ASP A 278 3.63 32.43 -41.71
C ASP A 278 3.61 31.21 -42.65
N LYS A 279 2.52 30.49 -42.63
CA LYS A 279 2.31 29.29 -43.47
C LYS A 279 1.46 29.56 -44.71
N LYS A 280 1.21 30.84 -45.06
CA LYS A 280 0.41 31.20 -46.22
C LYS A 280 0.90 30.49 -47.51
N GLY A 281 -0.01 29.83 -48.21
CA GLY A 281 0.28 29.10 -49.45
C GLY A 281 0.73 27.66 -49.24
N GLN A 282 1.14 27.23 -48.03
CA GLN A 282 1.44 25.82 -47.73
C GLN A 282 0.14 24.98 -47.64
N ILE A 283 0.25 23.69 -47.97
CA ILE A 283 -0.88 22.76 -47.80
C ILE A 283 -1.18 22.61 -46.32
N LYS A 284 -2.46 22.68 -45.99
CA LYS A 284 -2.93 22.49 -44.62
C LYS A 284 -2.95 21.00 -44.32
N THR A 285 -2.25 20.57 -43.26
CA THR A 285 -2.25 19.20 -42.79
C THR A 285 -2.96 19.09 -41.46
N LYS A 286 -3.50 17.90 -41.18
CA LYS A 286 -4.03 17.49 -39.90
C LYS A 286 -3.33 16.20 -39.45
N LYS A 287 -3.21 15.99 -38.14
CA LYS A 287 -2.70 14.74 -37.60
C LYS A 287 -3.63 13.58 -37.98
N GLY A 288 -3.10 12.60 -38.63
CA GLY A 288 -3.75 11.35 -38.97
C GLY A 288 -2.87 10.17 -38.53
N PHE A 289 -3.26 8.96 -38.95
CA PHE A 289 -2.48 7.74 -38.66
C PHE A 289 -2.41 6.89 -39.93
N SER A 290 -1.21 6.36 -40.23
CA SER A 290 -1.03 5.23 -41.14
C SER A 290 -0.83 3.95 -40.33
N MET A 291 -1.11 2.79 -40.96
CA MET A 291 -0.78 1.49 -40.38
C MET A 291 0.52 1.00 -41.03
N GLU A 292 1.50 0.70 -40.21
CA GLU A 292 2.77 0.13 -40.66
C GLU A 292 3.00 -1.22 -40.02
N THR A 293 3.63 -2.15 -40.76
CA THR A 293 3.94 -3.50 -40.33
C THR A 293 5.35 -3.54 -39.79
N VAL A 294 5.53 -3.89 -38.52
CA VAL A 294 6.83 -4.13 -37.89
C VAL A 294 7.18 -5.60 -37.97
N GLN A 295 8.38 -5.92 -38.43
CA GLN A 295 8.88 -7.29 -38.39
C GLN A 295 9.31 -7.67 -36.97
N PRO A 296 9.07 -8.91 -36.52
CA PRO A 296 9.49 -9.37 -35.21
C PRO A 296 11.00 -9.51 -35.10
N LEU A 297 11.57 -9.20 -33.92
CA LEU A 297 12.95 -9.56 -33.60
C LEU A 297 13.10 -11.05 -33.29
N VAL A 298 12.09 -11.64 -32.65
CA VAL A 298 12.09 -13.06 -32.27
C VAL A 298 12.01 -13.93 -33.53
N SER A 299 12.68 -15.07 -33.50
CA SER A 299 12.66 -16.07 -34.56
C SER A 299 11.27 -16.70 -34.73
N GLN A 300 11.00 -17.24 -35.91
CA GLN A 300 9.75 -17.96 -36.18
C GLN A 300 9.61 -19.18 -35.24
N ASP A 301 10.73 -19.88 -34.96
CA ASP A 301 10.71 -21.01 -34.02
C ASP A 301 10.28 -20.62 -32.63
N THR A 302 10.71 -19.44 -32.13
CA THR A 302 10.26 -18.89 -30.85
C THR A 302 8.77 -18.49 -30.89
N ILE A 303 8.29 -17.90 -31.98
CA ILE A 303 6.87 -17.59 -32.16
C ILE A 303 6.04 -18.88 -32.10
N ASP A 304 6.45 -19.92 -32.79
CA ASP A 304 5.78 -21.21 -32.85
C ASP A 304 5.81 -21.92 -31.47
N LEU A 305 6.94 -21.83 -30.77
CA LEU A 305 7.06 -22.34 -29.41
C LEU A 305 6.04 -21.67 -28.46
N PHE A 306 5.92 -20.33 -28.52
CA PHE A 306 4.97 -19.59 -27.69
C PHE A 306 3.53 -19.96 -28.02
N ASN A 307 3.19 -20.08 -29.32
CA ASN A 307 1.87 -20.51 -29.78
C ASN A 307 1.53 -21.92 -29.27
N ASN A 308 2.46 -22.87 -29.41
CA ASN A 308 2.28 -24.26 -29.00
C ASN A 308 2.14 -24.43 -27.48
N ARG A 309 2.76 -23.56 -26.72
CA ARG A 309 2.69 -23.55 -25.23
C ARG A 309 1.55 -22.71 -24.68
N GLY A 310 0.86 -21.96 -25.53
CA GLY A 310 -0.17 -21.01 -25.10
C GLY A 310 0.39 -19.86 -24.25
N TRP A 311 1.65 -19.47 -24.50
CA TRP A 311 2.29 -18.38 -23.78
C TRP A 311 1.96 -17.03 -24.41
N ASP A 312 1.78 -16.02 -23.55
CA ASP A 312 1.46 -14.67 -24.02
C ASP A 312 2.64 -13.99 -24.72
N LYS A 313 2.41 -13.54 -25.92
CA LYS A 313 3.34 -12.71 -26.71
C LYS A 313 3.24 -11.25 -26.24
N ASN A 314 3.96 -10.95 -25.17
CA ASN A 314 3.99 -9.64 -24.54
C ASN A 314 5.42 -9.25 -24.09
N ALA A 315 5.56 -8.16 -23.35
CA ALA A 315 6.84 -7.71 -22.79
C ALA A 315 6.96 -8.00 -21.29
N SER A 316 6.30 -9.03 -20.76
CA SER A 316 6.42 -9.41 -19.36
C SER A 316 7.81 -9.96 -19.03
N ALA A 317 8.18 -9.95 -17.74
CA ALA A 317 9.44 -10.54 -17.29
C ALA A 317 9.56 -12.03 -17.69
N GLN A 318 8.44 -12.77 -17.65
CA GLN A 318 8.37 -14.17 -18.04
C GLN A 318 8.63 -14.35 -19.55
N ALA A 319 8.00 -13.53 -20.39
CA ALA A 319 8.21 -13.56 -21.84
C ALA A 319 9.68 -13.24 -22.20
N LEU A 320 10.25 -12.19 -21.59
CA LEU A 320 11.65 -11.83 -21.78
C LEU A 320 12.61 -12.96 -21.33
N THR A 321 12.32 -13.62 -20.22
CA THR A 321 13.10 -14.77 -19.74
C THR A 321 13.03 -15.95 -20.71
N TYR A 322 11.87 -16.21 -21.30
CA TYR A 322 11.71 -17.29 -22.26
C TYR A 322 12.43 -16.99 -23.57
N ILE A 323 12.38 -15.74 -24.07
CA ILE A 323 13.15 -15.31 -25.26
C ILE A 323 14.64 -15.51 -24.98
N GLN A 324 15.16 -15.05 -23.86
CA GLN A 324 16.57 -15.23 -23.48
C GLN A 324 16.99 -16.70 -23.38
N LYS A 325 16.06 -17.62 -23.17
CA LYS A 325 16.34 -19.05 -23.02
C LYS A 325 16.20 -19.84 -24.33
N TYR A 326 15.30 -19.43 -25.20
CA TYR A 326 14.87 -20.23 -26.35
C TYR A 326 15.10 -19.57 -27.71
N ASP A 327 15.56 -18.29 -27.73
CA ASP A 327 15.91 -17.58 -28.95
C ASP A 327 17.42 -17.30 -29.04
N GLU A 328 17.88 -16.67 -30.10
CA GLU A 328 19.27 -16.32 -30.36
C GLU A 328 19.37 -14.90 -30.96
N GLY A 329 20.60 -14.37 -31.05
CA GLY A 329 20.89 -13.11 -31.71
C GLY A 329 20.23 -11.88 -31.10
N ASP A 330 19.74 -10.97 -31.95
CA ASP A 330 19.24 -9.65 -31.58
C ASP A 330 18.03 -9.71 -30.62
N ALA A 331 17.18 -10.73 -30.74
CA ALA A 331 16.05 -10.90 -29.83
C ALA A 331 16.50 -11.12 -28.38
N VAL A 332 17.53 -11.95 -28.19
CA VAL A 332 18.10 -12.24 -26.87
C VAL A 332 18.79 -11.00 -26.30
N GLU A 333 19.58 -10.32 -27.10
CA GLU A 333 20.29 -9.11 -26.68
C GLU A 333 19.34 -7.98 -26.34
N PHE A 334 18.29 -7.77 -27.13
CA PHE A 334 17.23 -6.83 -26.83
C PHE A 334 16.49 -7.18 -25.53
N ALA A 335 16.12 -8.45 -25.34
CA ALA A 335 15.47 -8.92 -24.13
C ALA A 335 16.36 -8.75 -22.88
N GLN A 336 17.68 -8.93 -23.01
CA GLN A 336 18.66 -8.68 -21.94
C GLN A 336 18.77 -7.19 -21.60
N ASP A 337 18.88 -6.32 -22.62
CA ASP A 337 18.93 -4.88 -22.45
C ASP A 337 17.69 -4.36 -21.71
N ILE A 338 16.49 -4.78 -22.12
CA ILE A 338 15.22 -4.40 -21.47
C ILE A 338 15.10 -4.97 -20.05
N THR A 339 15.55 -6.21 -19.83
CA THR A 339 15.54 -6.83 -18.49
C THR A 339 16.47 -6.08 -17.52
N GLY A 340 17.68 -5.75 -17.97
CA GLY A 340 18.66 -4.97 -17.21
C GLY A 340 18.13 -3.58 -16.85
N LEU A 341 17.56 -2.86 -17.81
CA LEU A 341 16.95 -1.55 -17.61
C LEU A 341 15.82 -1.61 -16.56
N ARG A 342 14.91 -2.56 -16.69
CA ARG A 342 13.80 -2.75 -15.76
C ARG A 342 14.26 -3.11 -14.35
N HIS A 343 15.36 -3.85 -14.23
CA HIS A 343 15.96 -4.17 -12.94
C HIS A 343 16.42 -2.90 -12.22
N ILE A 344 17.15 -2.01 -12.92
CA ILE A 344 17.62 -0.74 -12.36
C ILE A 344 16.42 0.12 -11.94
N ASN A 345 15.44 0.27 -12.85
CA ASN A 345 14.23 1.06 -12.59
C ASN A 345 13.43 0.54 -11.39
N LYS A 346 13.26 -0.80 -11.28
CA LYS A 346 12.64 -1.44 -10.12
C LYS A 346 13.42 -1.18 -8.83
N THR A 347 14.74 -1.25 -8.87
CA THR A 347 15.60 -0.98 -7.71
C THR A 347 15.38 0.44 -7.18
N ILE A 348 15.35 1.43 -8.08
CA ILE A 348 15.10 2.84 -7.71
C ILE A 348 13.69 3.02 -7.12
N ASN A 349 12.66 2.53 -7.82
CA ASN A 349 11.27 2.87 -7.50
C ASN A 349 10.63 1.96 -6.45
N THR A 350 11.13 0.73 -6.27
CA THR A 350 10.56 -0.23 -5.30
C THR A 350 11.33 -0.24 -3.98
N TYR A 351 12.64 0.06 -4.02
CA TYR A 351 13.47 -0.01 -2.81
C TYR A 351 13.96 1.37 -2.38
N TYR A 352 14.82 2.05 -3.12
CA TYR A 352 15.40 3.32 -2.65
C TYR A 352 14.35 4.39 -2.40
N LYS A 353 13.48 4.65 -3.39
CA LYS A 353 12.51 5.75 -3.26
C LYS A 353 11.55 5.56 -2.08
N PRO A 354 10.84 4.43 -1.91
CA PRO A 354 9.93 4.26 -0.79
C PRO A 354 10.65 4.28 0.57
N TYR A 355 11.85 3.72 0.67
CA TYR A 355 12.57 3.68 1.94
C TYR A 355 13.04 5.06 2.37
N ILE A 356 13.50 5.90 1.42
CA ILE A 356 13.83 7.30 1.68
C ILE A 356 12.59 8.11 2.04
N ASP A 357 11.49 7.93 1.28
CA ASP A 357 10.25 8.69 1.47
C ASP A 357 9.57 8.39 2.82
N PHE A 358 9.67 7.16 3.33
CA PHE A 358 9.07 6.75 4.60
C PHE A 358 10.01 6.82 5.80
N ALA A 359 11.26 7.23 5.62
CA ALA A 359 12.18 7.41 6.74
C ALA A 359 11.86 8.67 7.54
N VAL A 360 11.76 8.55 8.86
CA VAL A 360 11.60 9.65 9.83
C VAL A 360 12.79 9.63 10.76
N SER A 361 13.61 10.68 10.73
CA SER A 361 14.82 10.77 11.57
C SER A 361 15.69 9.49 11.50
N GLU A 362 16.02 9.07 10.30
CA GLU A 362 16.83 7.86 10.02
C GLU A 362 16.22 6.55 10.55
N THR A 363 14.91 6.51 10.70
CA THR A 363 14.20 5.30 11.12
C THR A 363 13.02 5.05 10.17
N ILE A 364 12.88 3.81 9.72
CA ILE A 364 11.72 3.35 8.94
C ILE A 364 10.79 2.60 9.88
N HIS A 365 9.51 2.93 9.85
CA HIS A 365 8.45 2.32 10.64
C HIS A 365 7.46 1.60 9.71
N PRO A 366 7.73 0.36 9.30
CA PRO A 366 6.87 -0.36 8.38
C PRO A 366 5.54 -0.73 9.06
N THR A 367 4.47 -0.73 8.30
CA THR A 367 3.19 -1.29 8.75
C THR A 367 3.14 -2.78 8.46
N TYR A 368 2.80 -3.60 9.46
CA TYR A 368 2.53 -5.03 9.29
C TYR A 368 1.03 -5.29 9.28
N ASN A 369 0.54 -5.84 8.19
CA ASN A 369 -0.89 -6.07 7.99
C ASN A 369 -1.22 -7.55 8.23
N HIS A 370 -2.12 -7.81 9.17
CA HIS A 370 -2.49 -9.17 9.62
C HIS A 370 -3.71 -9.76 8.90
N CYS A 371 -4.60 -8.92 8.36
CA CYS A 371 -5.92 -9.34 7.88
C CYS A 371 -6.08 -9.16 6.36
N ILE A 372 -5.00 -9.36 5.57
CA ILE A 372 -5.04 -9.14 4.11
C ILE A 372 -5.00 -10.47 3.35
N THR A 373 -4.11 -11.39 3.72
CA THR A 373 -3.84 -12.58 2.92
C THR A 373 -4.68 -13.77 3.36
N GLN A 374 -5.33 -14.46 2.44
CA GLN A 374 -6.08 -15.69 2.78
C GLN A 374 -5.21 -16.82 3.33
N THR A 375 -3.90 -16.78 3.05
CA THR A 375 -2.94 -17.77 3.56
C THR A 375 -2.53 -17.55 5.02
N GLY A 376 -2.92 -16.43 5.64
CA GLY A 376 -2.53 -16.05 7.00
C GLY A 376 -1.11 -15.46 7.10
N ARG A 377 -0.41 -15.25 5.98
CA ARG A 377 0.89 -14.58 5.99
C ARG A 377 0.70 -13.09 6.32
N LEU A 378 1.66 -12.53 7.03
CA LEU A 378 1.78 -11.08 7.16
C LEU A 378 2.09 -10.45 5.81
N SER A 379 1.58 -9.27 5.56
CA SER A 379 2.10 -8.39 4.52
C SER A 379 2.65 -7.12 5.14
N SER A 380 3.60 -6.48 4.46
CA SER A 380 4.19 -5.23 4.93
C SER A 380 3.99 -4.12 3.91
N SER A 381 3.80 -2.90 4.41
CA SER A 381 3.60 -1.70 3.60
C SER A 381 4.19 -0.46 4.30
N LYS A 382 4.38 0.61 3.56
CA LYS A 382 4.80 1.93 4.07
C LYS A 382 6.15 1.94 4.82
N PRO A 383 7.24 1.42 4.25
CA PRO A 383 7.38 0.66 3.02
C PRO A 383 7.23 -0.86 3.21
N ASN A 384 7.22 -1.64 2.10
CA ASN A 384 7.22 -3.09 2.18
C ASN A 384 8.61 -3.62 2.52
N MET A 385 8.82 -4.03 3.77
CA MET A 385 10.09 -4.56 4.27
C MET A 385 10.26 -6.08 4.09
N GLN A 386 9.23 -6.79 3.61
CA GLN A 386 9.31 -8.24 3.38
C GLN A 386 9.90 -8.60 2.02
N ASN A 387 10.03 -7.63 1.11
CA ASN A 387 10.55 -7.84 -0.24
C ASN A 387 11.90 -7.13 -0.45
N MET A 388 12.74 -7.05 0.56
CA MET A 388 14.06 -6.44 0.45
C MET A 388 14.93 -7.22 -0.54
N ASN A 389 15.65 -6.49 -1.40
CA ASN A 389 16.61 -7.08 -2.31
C ASN A 389 17.91 -7.38 -1.56
N ASN A 390 18.24 -8.66 -1.41
CA ASN A 390 19.47 -9.10 -0.72
C ASN A 390 20.77 -8.85 -1.50
N LYS A 391 20.66 -8.40 -2.78
CA LYS A 391 21.80 -8.05 -3.63
C LYS A 391 22.17 -6.57 -3.58
N GLU A 392 21.30 -5.74 -3.04
CA GLU A 392 21.55 -4.32 -2.85
C GLU A 392 21.89 -4.07 -1.36
N GLN A 393 22.95 -3.33 -1.12
CA GLN A 393 23.25 -2.82 0.22
C GLN A 393 22.38 -1.59 0.45
N LEU A 394 21.27 -1.76 1.16
CA LEU A 394 20.33 -0.70 1.54
C LEU A 394 20.56 -0.22 2.97
#